data_8020f4a91535859be19b0b26b6eb5abd
#
_entry.id   8020f4a91535859be19b0b26b6eb5abd
#
_cell.length_a   1.000
_cell.length_b   1.000
_cell.length_c   1.000
_cell.angle_alpha   90.00
_cell.angle_beta   90.00
_cell.angle_gamma   90.00
#
_symmetry.space_group_name_H-M   'P 1'
#
loop_
_entity.id
_entity.type
_entity.pdbx_description
1 polymer ?
#
loop_
_entity_poly.entity_id
_entity_poly.type
_entity_poly.pdbx_seq_one_letter_code
_entity_poly.pdbx_strand_id
1 'polypeptide(L)'
;MFGVEIRVQVKIWLILQENNWQKQKQHRVQPILPHKVRIGTTNENLEQRLENILTNIEGVGDVKVFINYSESAETVAMYNENSKTSTTEETDKSGGVKKVEQKDSQKEVIYQEQNGTKTPIVQKTVEPKIEGAIITAKGASDINVKTAIIQAVEAATGLATHKIQVFQGNWYFVEAYKRILIGGI
;
A
#
# COMPACT_ATOMS: atom_id res chain seq x y z
N MET A 1 74.51 8.24 7.10
CA MET A 1 73.47 7.81 8.02
C MET A 1 72.04 8.28 7.58
N PHE A 2 71.85 8.69 6.32
CA PHE A 2 70.55 9.26 5.81
C PHE A 2 69.76 8.35 4.87
N GLY A 3 70.28 7.14 4.60
CA GLY A 3 69.67 6.26 3.60
C GLY A 3 68.55 5.34 4.13
N VAL A 4 68.45 5.15 5.44
CA VAL A 4 67.52 4.17 6.06
C VAL A 4 66.12 4.80 6.34
N GLU A 5 66.10 6.08 6.71
CA GLU A 5 64.89 6.82 7.00
C GLU A 5 63.99 7.02 5.77
N ILE A 6 64.60 7.30 4.62
CA ILE A 6 63.84 7.50 3.36
C ILE A 6 63.15 6.19 2.92
N ARG A 7 63.80 5.03 3.12
CA ARG A 7 63.20 3.72 2.78
C ARG A 7 62.02 3.35 3.67
N VAL A 8 62.03 3.77 4.92
CA VAL A 8 60.93 3.53 5.86
C VAL A 8 59.73 4.42 5.52
N GLN A 9 59.96 5.69 5.21
CA GLN A 9 58.90 6.64 4.83
C GLN A 9 58.20 6.22 3.53
N VAL A 10 58.93 5.77 2.53
CA VAL A 10 58.36 5.30 1.26
C VAL A 10 57.54 4.02 1.46
N LYS A 11 57.98 3.08 2.33
CA LYS A 11 57.19 1.88 2.66
C LYS A 11 55.88 2.21 3.39
N ILE A 12 55.90 3.12 4.34
CA ILE A 12 54.72 3.57 5.06
C ILE A 12 53.73 4.26 4.10
N TRP A 13 54.25 5.10 3.20
CA TRP A 13 53.41 5.79 2.20
C TRP A 13 52.77 4.79 1.22
N LEU A 14 53.47 3.75 0.76
CA LEU A 14 52.94 2.68 -0.09
C LEU A 14 51.87 1.86 0.63
N ILE A 15 52.06 1.52 1.90
CA ILE A 15 51.04 0.77 2.68
C ILE A 15 49.79 1.62 2.91
N LEU A 16 49.90 2.90 3.11
CA LEU A 16 48.77 3.82 3.23
C LEU A 16 48.02 3.99 1.91
N GLN A 17 48.70 3.99 0.79
CA GLN A 17 48.10 4.00 -0.55
C GLN A 17 47.33 2.69 -0.84
N GLU A 18 47.91 1.53 -0.53
CA GLU A 18 47.23 0.24 -0.70
C GLU A 18 45.98 0.13 0.17
N ASN A 19 46.02 0.58 1.42
CA ASN A 19 44.86 0.60 2.31
C ASN A 19 43.76 1.55 1.81
N ASN A 20 44.13 2.67 1.19
CA ASN A 20 43.16 3.60 0.60
C ASN A 20 42.54 3.04 -0.68
N TRP A 21 43.30 2.29 -1.48
CA TRP A 21 42.82 1.56 -2.67
C TRP A 21 41.87 0.43 -2.29
N GLN A 22 42.11 -0.27 -1.17
CA GLN A 22 41.20 -1.32 -0.69
C GLN A 22 39.90 -0.73 -0.14
N LYS A 23 39.95 0.43 0.52
CA LYS A 23 38.72 1.17 0.94
C LYS A 23 37.88 1.66 -0.25
N GLN A 24 38.52 2.12 -1.33
CA GLN A 24 37.78 2.53 -2.53
C GLN A 24 37.17 1.35 -3.31
N LYS A 25 37.78 0.16 -3.25
CA LYS A 25 37.19 -1.05 -3.86
C LYS A 25 35.95 -1.55 -3.11
N GLN A 26 35.81 -1.25 -1.81
CA GLN A 26 34.59 -1.58 -1.05
C GLN A 26 33.41 -0.66 -1.36
N HIS A 27 33.65 0.51 -1.99
CA HIS A 27 32.57 1.34 -2.56
C HIS A 27 32.16 0.92 -3.98
N ARG A 28 32.67 -0.22 -4.50
CA ARG A 28 32.22 -0.77 -5.76
C ARG A 28 30.85 -1.37 -5.55
N VAL A 29 29.85 -0.57 -5.99
CA VAL A 29 28.55 -1.02 -6.50
C VAL A 29 28.03 -2.19 -5.69
N GLN A 30 27.35 -1.92 -4.61
CA GLN A 30 26.36 -2.88 -4.14
C GLN A 30 25.54 -3.25 -5.37
N PRO A 31 25.40 -4.55 -5.71
CA PRO A 31 24.45 -4.90 -6.73
C PRO A 31 23.16 -4.22 -6.30
N ILE A 32 22.59 -3.43 -7.19
CA ILE A 32 21.23 -2.95 -7.05
C ILE A 32 20.46 -4.26 -6.99
N LEU A 33 20.29 -4.79 -5.79
CA LEU A 33 19.29 -5.83 -5.55
C LEU A 33 18.07 -5.25 -6.23
N PRO A 34 17.47 -5.98 -7.20
CA PRO A 34 16.24 -5.49 -7.76
C PRO A 34 15.44 -5.11 -6.53
N HIS A 35 15.12 -3.84 -6.41
CA HIS A 35 14.15 -3.38 -5.44
C HIS A 35 13.04 -4.38 -5.64
N LYS A 36 12.93 -5.32 -4.70
CA LYS A 36 11.73 -6.10 -4.56
C LYS A 36 10.71 -5.01 -4.35
N VAL A 37 10.11 -4.58 -5.45
CA VAL A 37 8.91 -3.77 -5.41
C VAL A 37 8.03 -4.66 -4.56
N ARG A 38 8.06 -4.44 -3.25
CA ARG A 38 6.94 -4.79 -2.43
C ARG A 38 5.85 -3.99 -3.10
N ILE A 39 5.10 -4.68 -3.92
CA ILE A 39 3.74 -4.30 -4.19
C ILE A 39 3.16 -4.39 -2.78
N GLY A 40 3.38 -3.30 -2.01
CA GLY A 40 2.69 -3.07 -0.76
C GLY A 40 1.25 -3.28 -1.12
N THR A 41 0.56 -4.10 -0.37
CA THR A 41 -0.88 -4.29 -0.56
C THR A 41 -1.44 -2.90 -0.83
N THR A 42 -2.30 -2.76 -1.82
CA THR A 42 -2.87 -1.48 -2.31
C THR A 42 -3.29 -0.55 -1.16
N ASN A 43 -3.54 -1.13 0.00
CA ASN A 43 -3.99 -0.53 1.24
C ASN A 43 -2.90 0.28 1.97
N GLU A 44 -1.67 -0.25 2.13
CA GLU A 44 -0.55 0.48 2.75
C GLU A 44 -0.20 1.75 1.98
N ASN A 45 -0.35 1.71 0.65
CA ASN A 45 -0.12 2.88 -0.18
C ASN A 45 -1.16 3.99 0.04
N LEU A 46 -2.42 3.63 0.30
CA LEU A 46 -3.48 4.62 0.52
C LEU A 46 -3.31 5.34 1.86
N GLU A 47 -3.03 4.61 2.94
CA GLU A 47 -2.78 5.18 4.26
C GLU A 47 -1.58 6.13 4.23
N GLN A 48 -0.45 5.72 3.65
CA GLN A 48 0.73 6.57 3.50
C GLN A 48 0.47 7.81 2.65
N ARG A 49 -0.30 7.68 1.57
CA ARG A 49 -0.67 8.83 0.73
C ARG A 49 -1.55 9.81 1.48
N LEU A 50 -2.50 9.32 2.26
CA LEU A 50 -3.33 10.14 3.12
C LEU A 50 -2.50 10.83 4.21
N GLU A 51 -1.62 10.12 4.90
CA GLU A 51 -0.70 10.71 5.89
C GLU A 51 0.10 11.87 5.29
N ASN A 52 0.68 11.68 4.11
CA ASN A 52 1.47 12.69 3.41
C ASN A 52 0.64 13.93 3.02
N ILE A 53 -0.59 13.74 2.55
CA ILE A 53 -1.47 14.85 2.17
C ILE A 53 -1.94 15.60 3.41
N LEU A 54 -2.40 14.87 4.44
CA LEU A 54 -2.93 15.46 5.67
C LEU A 54 -1.87 16.26 6.44
N THR A 55 -0.62 15.80 6.44
CA THR A 55 0.51 16.53 7.08
C THR A 55 0.75 17.91 6.46
N ASN A 56 0.38 18.11 5.17
CA ASN A 56 0.52 19.42 4.50
C ASN A 56 -0.61 20.41 4.81
N ILE A 57 -1.65 19.98 5.53
CA ILE A 57 -2.72 20.89 5.97
C ILE A 57 -2.23 21.69 7.17
N GLU A 58 -2.43 23.01 7.12
CA GLU A 58 -2.01 23.92 8.18
C GLU A 58 -2.62 23.51 9.54
N GLY A 59 -1.79 23.48 10.57
CA GLY A 59 -2.19 23.16 11.94
C GLY A 59 -2.34 21.66 12.25
N VAL A 60 -2.31 20.77 11.27
CA VAL A 60 -2.50 19.32 11.47
C VAL A 60 -1.29 18.68 12.16
N GLY A 61 -0.06 19.00 11.72
CA GLY A 61 1.17 18.43 12.24
C GLY A 61 1.34 16.94 11.87
N ASP A 62 1.95 16.17 12.78
CA ASP A 62 2.15 14.74 12.57
C ASP A 62 0.82 13.98 12.55
N VAL A 63 0.67 13.07 11.59
CA VAL A 63 -0.57 12.31 11.37
C VAL A 63 -0.27 10.83 11.24
N LYS A 64 -1.17 10.00 11.76
CA LYS A 64 -1.25 8.57 11.49
C LYS A 64 -2.66 8.21 11.05
N VAL A 65 -2.75 7.41 10.00
CA VAL A 65 -4.00 6.95 9.41
C VAL A 65 -4.09 5.44 9.49
N PHE A 66 -5.24 4.95 9.92
CA PHE A 66 -5.61 3.55 9.87
C PHE A 66 -6.93 3.42 9.14
N ILE A 67 -6.97 2.55 8.12
CA ILE A 67 -8.17 2.29 7.31
C ILE A 67 -8.66 0.86 7.57
N ASN A 68 -9.91 0.75 7.92
CA ASN A 68 -10.59 -0.54 8.05
C ASN A 68 -11.31 -0.89 6.75
N TYR A 69 -11.08 -2.11 6.26
CA TYR A 69 -11.68 -2.62 5.03
C TYR A 69 -12.69 -3.72 5.37
N SER A 70 -13.86 -3.68 4.74
CA SER A 70 -14.88 -4.74 4.88
C SER A 70 -14.60 -5.93 3.97
N GLU A 71 -13.92 -5.70 2.85
CA GLU A 71 -13.63 -6.72 1.85
C GLU A 71 -12.17 -6.56 1.38
N SER A 72 -11.49 -7.68 1.14
CA SER A 72 -10.16 -7.70 0.54
C SER A 72 -10.22 -7.41 -0.95
N ALA A 73 -9.08 -7.07 -1.56
CA ALA A 73 -8.98 -7.00 -3.01
C ALA A 73 -9.35 -8.34 -3.64
N GLU A 74 -10.22 -8.31 -4.64
CA GLU A 74 -10.64 -9.50 -5.37
C GLU A 74 -10.15 -9.45 -6.81
N THR A 75 -9.53 -10.54 -7.25
CA THR A 75 -9.14 -10.71 -8.65
C THR A 75 -10.18 -11.55 -9.37
N VAL A 76 -10.90 -10.92 -10.30
CA VAL A 76 -11.94 -11.58 -11.09
C VAL A 76 -11.31 -12.14 -12.36
N ALA A 77 -11.36 -13.46 -12.50
CA ALA A 77 -10.92 -14.13 -13.71
C ALA A 77 -11.89 -13.90 -14.88
N MET A 78 -11.40 -13.97 -16.10
CA MET A 78 -12.22 -13.93 -17.30
C MET A 78 -12.91 -15.28 -17.48
N TYR A 79 -14.22 -15.25 -17.75
CA TYR A 79 -15.04 -16.42 -17.99
C TYR A 79 -15.61 -16.44 -19.39
N ASN A 80 -15.70 -17.62 -19.97
CA ASN A 80 -16.62 -17.88 -21.07
C ASN A 80 -17.95 -18.29 -20.44
N GLU A 81 -19.00 -17.49 -20.66
CA GLU A 81 -20.33 -17.74 -20.11
C GLU A 81 -21.30 -18.15 -21.22
N ASN A 82 -21.86 -19.34 -21.08
CA ASN A 82 -22.94 -19.80 -21.93
C ASN A 82 -24.20 -19.85 -21.08
N SER A 83 -25.15 -18.94 -21.34
CA SER A 83 -26.41 -18.88 -20.62
C SER A 83 -27.59 -19.14 -21.55
N LYS A 84 -28.48 -20.04 -21.13
CA LYS A 84 -29.72 -20.37 -21.85
C LYS A 84 -30.90 -20.10 -20.91
N THR A 85 -31.75 -19.19 -21.33
CA THR A 85 -33.03 -18.95 -20.63
C THR A 85 -34.17 -19.54 -21.42
N SER A 86 -34.96 -20.37 -20.79
CA SER A 86 -36.19 -20.96 -21.35
C SER A 86 -37.38 -20.51 -20.53
N THR A 87 -38.34 -19.86 -21.18
CA THR A 87 -39.59 -19.44 -20.55
C THR A 87 -40.71 -20.29 -21.13
N THR A 88 -41.43 -21.00 -20.27
CA THR A 88 -42.61 -21.78 -20.64
C THR A 88 -43.85 -21.16 -19.98
N GLU A 89 -44.84 -20.79 -20.79
CA GLU A 89 -46.14 -20.34 -20.31
C GLU A 89 -47.17 -21.43 -20.60
N GLU A 90 -47.77 -21.93 -19.54
CA GLU A 90 -48.89 -22.89 -19.62
C GLU A 90 -50.18 -22.19 -19.19
N THR A 91 -51.17 -22.20 -20.06
CA THR A 91 -52.51 -21.70 -19.74
C THR A 91 -53.44 -22.87 -19.53
N ASP A 92 -54.04 -22.97 -18.35
CA ASP A 92 -55.00 -24.01 -18.09
C ASP A 92 -56.40 -23.63 -18.62
N LYS A 93 -57.29 -24.62 -18.74
CA LYS A 93 -58.67 -24.41 -19.26
C LYS A 93 -59.54 -23.53 -18.37
N SER A 94 -59.08 -23.24 -17.14
CA SER A 94 -59.74 -22.39 -16.15
C SER A 94 -59.21 -20.94 -16.16
N GLY A 95 -58.34 -20.59 -17.11
CA GLY A 95 -57.76 -19.25 -17.26
C GLY A 95 -56.59 -18.96 -16.35
N GLY A 96 -56.04 -19.95 -15.65
CA GLY A 96 -54.80 -19.84 -14.89
C GLY A 96 -53.60 -19.84 -15.81
N VAL A 97 -52.68 -18.87 -15.65
CA VAL A 97 -51.41 -18.81 -16.38
C VAL A 97 -50.27 -19.17 -15.44
N LYS A 98 -49.58 -20.25 -15.77
CA LYS A 98 -48.35 -20.66 -15.08
C LYS A 98 -47.15 -20.31 -15.93
N LYS A 99 -46.31 -19.43 -15.44
CA LYS A 99 -45.03 -19.05 -16.08
C LYS A 99 -43.89 -19.74 -15.37
N VAL A 100 -43.16 -20.57 -16.10
CA VAL A 100 -41.93 -21.24 -15.61
C VAL A 100 -40.75 -20.66 -16.36
N GLU A 101 -39.86 -20.06 -15.65
CA GLU A 101 -38.57 -19.55 -16.19
C GLU A 101 -37.44 -20.47 -15.71
N GLN A 102 -36.75 -21.09 -16.65
CA GLN A 102 -35.58 -21.92 -16.39
C GLN A 102 -34.36 -21.23 -16.97
N LYS A 103 -33.37 -20.99 -16.12
CA LYS A 103 -32.11 -20.39 -16.51
C LYS A 103 -30.98 -21.38 -16.24
N ASP A 104 -30.34 -21.83 -17.31
CA ASP A 104 -29.15 -22.65 -17.27
C ASP A 104 -27.92 -21.72 -17.56
N SER A 105 -26.96 -21.69 -16.67
CA SER A 105 -25.73 -20.90 -16.85
C SER A 105 -24.51 -21.77 -16.59
N GLN A 106 -23.63 -21.85 -17.60
CA GLN A 106 -22.35 -22.54 -17.52
C GLN A 106 -21.25 -21.53 -17.67
N LYS A 107 -20.34 -21.47 -16.67
CA LYS A 107 -19.18 -20.57 -16.66
C LYS A 107 -17.89 -21.39 -16.66
N GLU A 108 -17.01 -21.08 -17.59
CA GLU A 108 -15.70 -21.70 -17.72
C GLU A 108 -14.61 -20.63 -17.67
N VAL A 109 -13.60 -20.80 -16.78
CA VAL A 109 -12.46 -19.87 -16.64
C VAL A 109 -11.55 -19.98 -17.86
N ILE A 110 -11.16 -18.85 -18.43
CA ILE A 110 -10.22 -18.79 -19.55
C ILE A 110 -8.80 -18.73 -19.00
N TYR A 111 -7.95 -19.63 -19.49
CA TYR A 111 -6.53 -19.71 -19.10
C TYR A 111 -5.63 -19.30 -20.25
N GLN A 112 -4.54 -18.63 -19.90
CA GLN A 112 -3.38 -18.46 -20.77
C GLN A 112 -2.35 -19.54 -20.42
N GLU A 113 -1.83 -20.22 -21.41
CA GLU A 113 -0.75 -21.18 -21.24
C GLU A 113 0.57 -20.57 -21.72
N GLN A 114 1.56 -20.50 -20.83
CA GLN A 114 2.89 -20.02 -21.13
C GLN A 114 3.92 -20.94 -20.48
N ASN A 115 4.83 -21.49 -21.27
CA ASN A 115 5.87 -22.43 -20.79
C ASN A 115 5.32 -23.64 -19.99
N GLY A 116 4.17 -24.19 -20.40
CA GLY A 116 3.52 -25.30 -19.72
C GLY A 116 2.78 -24.94 -18.42
N THR A 117 2.73 -23.68 -18.05
CA THR A 117 1.99 -23.18 -16.88
C THR A 117 0.68 -22.54 -17.34
N LYS A 118 -0.45 -23.00 -16.79
CA LYS A 118 -1.78 -22.43 -17.03
C LYS A 118 -2.07 -21.37 -15.98
N THR A 119 -2.27 -20.14 -16.42
CA THR A 119 -2.62 -19.01 -15.56
C THR A 119 -3.97 -18.45 -15.98
N PRO A 120 -4.93 -18.21 -15.04
CA PRO A 120 -6.20 -17.57 -15.37
C PRO A 120 -5.97 -16.18 -15.94
N ILE A 121 -6.70 -15.82 -16.99
CA ILE A 121 -6.69 -14.45 -17.49
C ILE A 121 -7.50 -13.59 -16.53
N VAL A 122 -6.90 -12.51 -16.02
CA VAL A 122 -7.56 -11.56 -15.11
C VAL A 122 -8.39 -10.59 -15.95
N GLN A 123 -9.69 -10.53 -15.68
CA GLN A 123 -10.61 -9.59 -16.32
C GLN A 123 -10.53 -8.21 -15.64
N LYS A 124 -10.55 -8.20 -14.31
CA LYS A 124 -10.45 -6.99 -13.49
C LYS A 124 -9.97 -7.34 -12.08
N THR A 125 -9.35 -6.38 -11.43
CA THR A 125 -9.12 -6.40 -9.98
C THR A 125 -10.09 -5.43 -9.34
N VAL A 126 -10.86 -5.89 -8.37
CA VAL A 126 -11.76 -5.07 -7.57
C VAL A 126 -10.97 -4.56 -6.38
N GLU A 127 -10.97 -3.25 -6.17
CA GLU A 127 -10.30 -2.64 -5.02
C GLU A 127 -11.01 -3.00 -3.71
N PRO A 128 -10.29 -3.07 -2.59
CA PRO A 128 -10.88 -3.34 -1.28
C PRO A 128 -11.91 -2.27 -0.92
N LYS A 129 -13.02 -2.69 -0.34
CA LYS A 129 -14.05 -1.78 0.10
C LYS A 129 -13.73 -1.21 1.47
N ILE A 130 -13.56 0.11 1.54
CA ILE A 130 -13.30 0.82 2.79
C ILE A 130 -14.58 0.88 3.63
N GLU A 131 -14.49 0.53 4.91
CA GLU A 131 -15.61 0.57 5.85
C GLU A 131 -15.53 1.75 6.81
N GLY A 132 -14.32 2.13 7.23
CA GLY A 132 -14.08 3.22 8.16
C GLY A 132 -12.64 3.66 8.20
N ALA A 133 -12.38 4.81 8.82
CA ALA A 133 -11.04 5.35 9.02
C ALA A 133 -10.88 5.93 10.42
N ILE A 134 -9.71 5.69 11.03
CA ILE A 134 -9.27 6.28 12.28
C ILE A 134 -8.02 7.10 12.00
N ILE A 135 -8.05 8.36 12.38
CA ILE A 135 -6.95 9.30 12.19
C ILE A 135 -6.50 9.83 13.54
N THR A 136 -5.20 9.83 13.79
CA THR A 136 -4.61 10.52 14.92
C THR A 136 -3.74 11.65 14.40
N ALA A 137 -3.98 12.89 14.85
CA ALA A 137 -3.23 14.06 14.43
C ALA A 137 -2.84 14.93 15.63
N LYS A 138 -1.67 15.55 15.57
CA LYS A 138 -1.14 16.41 16.65
C LYS A 138 -2.05 17.63 16.88
N GLY A 139 -2.55 18.22 15.81
CA GLY A 139 -3.41 19.43 15.86
C GLY A 139 -4.90 19.14 16.00
N ALA A 140 -5.33 17.91 16.18
CA ALA A 140 -6.75 17.53 16.24
C ALA A 140 -7.48 18.02 17.51
N SER A 141 -6.80 18.72 18.42
CA SER A 141 -7.42 19.47 19.51
C SER A 141 -8.20 20.69 19.01
N ASP A 142 -7.79 21.29 17.87
CA ASP A 142 -8.52 22.37 17.22
C ASP A 142 -9.67 21.79 16.37
N ILE A 143 -10.88 22.31 16.61
CA ILE A 143 -12.09 21.86 15.91
C ILE A 143 -12.04 22.13 14.40
N ASN A 144 -11.39 23.23 13.99
CA ASN A 144 -11.26 23.57 12.57
C ASN A 144 -10.32 22.58 11.87
N VAL A 145 -9.19 22.27 12.50
CA VAL A 145 -8.24 21.27 12.02
C VAL A 145 -8.90 19.89 11.93
N LYS A 146 -9.62 19.49 12.98
CA LYS A 146 -10.38 18.25 13.00
C LYS A 146 -11.38 18.16 11.85
N THR A 147 -12.12 19.24 11.60
CA THR A 147 -13.10 19.32 10.51
C THR A 147 -12.42 19.23 9.14
N ALA A 148 -11.30 19.93 8.95
CA ALA A 148 -10.53 19.88 7.71
C ALA A 148 -10.00 18.46 7.41
N ILE A 149 -9.52 17.75 8.44
CA ILE A 149 -9.09 16.34 8.30
C ILE A 149 -10.27 15.47 7.85
N ILE A 150 -11.43 15.58 8.49
CA ILE A 150 -12.62 14.80 8.14
C ILE A 150 -13.01 15.03 6.69
N GLN A 151 -13.10 16.30 6.26
CA GLN A 151 -13.46 16.66 4.89
C GLN A 151 -12.45 16.14 3.87
N ALA A 152 -11.14 16.22 4.17
CA ALA A 152 -10.10 15.71 3.29
C ALA A 152 -10.18 14.19 3.13
N VAL A 153 -10.41 13.46 4.22
CA VAL A 153 -10.54 11.99 4.19
C VAL A 153 -11.84 11.57 3.50
N GLU A 154 -12.95 12.24 3.75
CA GLU A 154 -14.23 12.02 3.05
C GLU A 154 -14.08 12.20 1.53
N ALA A 155 -13.44 13.29 1.10
CA ALA A 155 -13.19 13.55 -0.31
C ALA A 155 -12.27 12.52 -0.98
N ALA A 156 -11.28 12.00 -0.25
CA ALA A 156 -10.30 11.06 -0.77
C ALA A 156 -10.82 9.61 -0.80
N THR A 157 -11.67 9.22 0.14
CA THR A 157 -12.09 7.83 0.34
C THR A 157 -13.56 7.56 -0.01
N GLY A 158 -14.38 8.60 -0.11
CA GLY A 158 -15.83 8.48 -0.25
C GLY A 158 -16.55 8.00 1.01
N LEU A 159 -15.85 7.93 2.15
CA LEU A 159 -16.47 7.54 3.42
C LEU A 159 -17.41 8.63 3.93
N ALA A 160 -18.56 8.23 4.47
CA ALA A 160 -19.43 9.15 5.17
C ALA A 160 -18.77 9.65 6.49
N THR A 161 -18.98 10.90 6.84
CA THR A 161 -18.39 11.59 8.00
C THR A 161 -18.46 10.79 9.31
N HIS A 162 -19.58 10.08 9.57
CA HIS A 162 -19.77 9.29 10.78
C HIS A 162 -18.87 8.04 10.87
N LYS A 163 -18.28 7.62 9.74
CA LYS A 163 -17.32 6.51 9.65
C LYS A 163 -15.86 6.94 9.78
N ILE A 164 -15.63 8.25 9.95
CA ILE A 164 -14.30 8.85 10.08
C ILE A 164 -14.17 9.35 11.52
N GLN A 165 -13.19 8.82 12.25
CA GLN A 165 -12.91 9.23 13.62
C GLN A 165 -11.54 9.89 13.71
N VAL A 166 -11.50 11.11 14.25
CA VAL A 166 -10.25 11.87 14.40
C VAL A 166 -9.98 12.11 15.88
N PHE A 167 -8.81 11.70 16.34
CA PHE A 167 -8.33 11.80 17.70
C PHE A 167 -7.07 12.65 17.77
N GLN A 168 -6.89 13.34 18.90
CA GLN A 168 -5.62 13.99 19.19
C GLN A 168 -4.54 12.93 19.48
N GLY A 169 -3.44 12.98 18.71
CA GLY A 169 -2.29 12.11 18.91
C GLY A 169 -1.44 12.52 20.12
N ASN A 170 -1.02 11.57 20.93
CA ASN A 170 -0.06 11.81 22.03
C ASN A 170 1.37 11.52 21.56
N TRP A 171 2.10 12.56 21.17
CA TRP A 171 3.44 12.50 20.61
C TRP A 171 4.57 12.66 21.63
N TYR A 172 4.24 12.77 22.91
CA TYR A 172 5.23 12.97 23.97
C TYR A 172 6.29 11.87 24.03
N PHE A 173 5.92 10.64 23.75
CA PHE A 173 6.86 9.51 23.74
C PHE A 173 7.87 9.59 22.60
N VAL A 174 7.49 10.05 21.43
CA VAL A 174 8.36 10.11 20.24
C VAL A 174 9.42 11.22 20.42
N GLU A 175 9.03 12.36 20.97
CA GLU A 175 9.97 13.46 21.24
C GLU A 175 10.91 13.13 22.42
N ALA A 176 10.44 12.45 23.45
CA ALA A 176 11.26 11.99 24.55
C ALA A 176 12.34 10.99 24.06
N TYR A 177 11.98 10.03 23.19
CA TYR A 177 12.93 9.11 22.58
C TYR A 177 13.94 9.81 21.67
N LYS A 178 13.51 10.78 20.87
CA LYS A 178 14.43 11.60 20.06
C LYS A 178 15.42 12.39 20.92
N ARG A 179 14.98 12.97 22.03
CA ARG A 179 15.88 13.69 22.97
C ARG A 179 16.90 12.75 23.63
N ILE A 180 16.52 11.52 23.96
CA ILE A 180 17.42 10.52 24.56
C ILE A 180 18.45 10.06 23.52
N LEU A 181 18.06 9.87 22.26
CA LEU A 181 18.96 9.39 21.20
C LEU A 181 19.89 10.49 20.64
N ILE A 182 19.46 11.76 20.65
CA ILE A 182 20.23 12.89 20.09
C ILE A 182 20.98 13.67 21.19
N GLY A 183 20.54 13.60 22.44
CA GLY A 183 21.12 14.32 23.59
C GLY A 183 22.19 13.54 24.38
N GLY A 184 22.61 12.40 23.88
CA GLY A 184 23.63 11.53 24.52
C GLY A 184 25.02 11.66 23.89
N ILE A 185 25.53 12.89 23.69
CA ILE A 185 26.97 13.22 23.52
C ILE A 185 27.25 14.46 24.34
#